data_d58826bff41fa7cc9285c2a4b18e49ff
#
_entry.id   d58826bff41fa7cc9285c2a4b18e49ff
#
_cell.length_a   1.000
_cell.length_b   1.000
_cell.length_c   1.000
_cell.angle_alpha   90.00
_cell.angle_beta   90.00
_cell.angle_gamma   90.00
#
_symmetry.space_group_name_H-M   'P 1'
#
loop_
_entity.id
_entity.type
_entity.pdbx_description
1 polymer ?
#
loop_
_entity_poly.entity_id
_entity_poly.type
_entity_poly.pdbx_seq_one_letter_code
_entity_poly.pdbx_strand_id
1 'polypeptide(L)'
;SMEGKLNNKKVIKFLVFSDLHLHIWSKFETRISTAIRVLDVISSESMKLKVPVLFCGDLLHEPKSLSQELSEIIYKEFSKLDEKDWEMYCIAGNHTMKHINRIDKPAYSWETWLSQEYRFLKLINFHRVHIGKFYIHGIPYIDNNIGLSDYLKSIDTEVGKPRSKHLLLLHTDYPGAKDTDGREVDSVENLNINLLNKFDLVLCGHIHKPQRLSKKVYMIGAPYQQRRTDKDCKLGYWKLYSDLSMEFVELKGFPKFVDVESEDEIKDDGNYYTILPKKTSIQVN
;
A
#
# COMPACT_ATOMS: atom_id res chain seq x y z
N SER A 1 37.90 -17.45 -27.56
CA SER A 1 36.58 -17.95 -27.21
C SER A 1 35.72 -16.76 -26.76
N MET A 2 34.74 -16.40 -27.56
CA MET A 2 33.72 -15.43 -27.21
C MET A 2 32.70 -16.14 -26.32
N GLU A 3 32.91 -16.11 -25.01
CA GLU A 3 31.88 -16.48 -24.06
C GLU A 3 30.86 -15.33 -24.00
N GLY A 4 29.68 -15.65 -24.51
CA GLY A 4 28.55 -14.72 -24.49
C GLY A 4 28.23 -14.31 -23.07
N LYS A 5 28.42 -13.04 -22.74
CA LYS A 5 27.77 -12.40 -21.62
C LYS A 5 26.27 -12.50 -21.85
N LEU A 6 25.63 -13.49 -21.25
CA LEU A 6 24.19 -13.52 -21.05
C LEU A 6 23.86 -12.23 -20.29
N ASN A 7 23.38 -11.26 -21.03
CA ASN A 7 22.86 -10.02 -20.49
C ASN A 7 21.60 -10.41 -19.70
N ASN A 8 21.73 -10.69 -18.42
CA ASN A 8 20.62 -10.93 -17.51
C ASN A 8 19.86 -9.62 -17.32
N LYS A 9 19.09 -9.24 -18.36
CA LYS A 9 18.23 -8.08 -18.34
C LYS A 9 17.19 -8.29 -17.24
N LYS A 10 17.24 -7.45 -16.19
CA LYS A 10 16.21 -7.47 -15.14
C LYS A 10 14.84 -7.16 -15.76
N VAL A 11 13.82 -7.91 -15.34
CA VAL A 11 12.45 -7.75 -15.82
C VAL A 11 11.53 -7.45 -14.65
N ILE A 12 10.47 -6.70 -14.91
CA ILE A 12 9.44 -6.41 -13.92
C ILE A 12 8.68 -7.70 -13.62
N LYS A 13 8.52 -8.02 -12.34
CA LYS A 13 7.79 -9.21 -11.87
C LYS A 13 6.49 -8.87 -11.16
N PHE A 14 6.41 -7.74 -10.50
CA PHE A 14 5.23 -7.28 -9.78
C PHE A 14 5.12 -5.75 -9.83
N LEU A 15 3.88 -5.26 -9.78
CA LEU A 15 3.59 -3.90 -9.34
C LEU A 15 3.19 -3.94 -7.86
N VAL A 16 3.58 -2.94 -7.10
CA VAL A 16 3.34 -2.89 -5.65
C VAL A 16 2.74 -1.54 -5.28
N PHE A 17 1.62 -1.55 -4.56
CA PHE A 17 1.05 -0.34 -3.97
C PHE A 17 0.35 -0.64 -2.64
N SER A 18 -0.14 0.38 -1.96
CA SER A 18 -0.72 0.24 -0.62
C SER A 18 -1.62 1.42 -0.29
N ASP A 19 -2.39 1.30 0.79
CA ASP A 19 -3.08 2.42 1.44
C ASP A 19 -3.99 3.22 0.50
N LEU A 20 -4.90 2.51 -0.16
CA LEU A 20 -5.84 3.10 -1.13
C LEU A 20 -6.97 3.89 -0.45
N HIS A 21 -7.46 3.41 0.70
CA HIS A 21 -8.48 4.06 1.52
C HIS A 21 -9.74 4.46 0.74
N LEU A 22 -10.40 3.48 0.08
CA LEU A 22 -11.69 3.70 -0.56
C LEU A 22 -12.73 4.11 0.49
N HIS A 23 -13.32 5.28 0.30
CA HIS A 23 -14.31 5.86 1.23
C HIS A 23 -15.05 7.02 0.58
N ILE A 24 -16.26 7.31 1.05
CA ILE A 24 -17.01 8.50 0.67
C ILE A 24 -16.70 9.61 1.66
N TRP A 25 -16.02 10.64 1.20
CA TRP A 25 -15.58 11.76 2.01
C TRP A 25 -16.50 12.97 1.82
N SER A 26 -17.04 13.48 2.91
CA SER A 26 -17.96 14.64 2.86
C SER A 26 -17.30 15.95 2.40
N LYS A 27 -16.00 16.11 2.69
CA LYS A 27 -15.25 17.34 2.33
C LYS A 27 -14.42 17.20 1.05
N PHE A 28 -14.18 15.98 0.58
CA PHE A 28 -13.29 15.70 -0.55
C PHE A 28 -13.95 14.71 -1.48
N GLU A 29 -15.05 15.14 -2.10
CA GLU A 29 -15.92 14.29 -2.94
C GLU A 29 -15.16 13.59 -4.08
N THR A 30 -14.11 14.23 -4.60
CA THR A 30 -13.32 13.67 -5.70
C THR A 30 -12.34 12.57 -5.26
N ARG A 31 -12.16 12.34 -3.96
CA ARG A 31 -11.20 11.31 -3.47
C ARG A 31 -11.58 9.91 -3.87
N ILE A 32 -12.86 9.56 -3.86
CA ILE A 32 -13.31 8.24 -4.29
C ILE A 32 -13.00 8.01 -5.78
N SER A 33 -13.29 8.97 -6.63
CA SER A 33 -12.97 8.87 -8.06
C SER A 33 -11.47 8.81 -8.31
N THR A 34 -10.67 9.52 -7.52
CA THR A 34 -9.21 9.45 -7.56
C THR A 34 -8.72 8.05 -7.21
N ALA A 35 -9.22 7.45 -6.14
CA ALA A 35 -8.86 6.10 -5.74
C ALA A 35 -9.23 5.05 -6.82
N ILE A 36 -10.39 5.19 -7.44
CA ILE A 36 -10.81 4.32 -8.55
C ILE A 36 -9.89 4.50 -9.77
N ARG A 37 -9.52 5.74 -10.10
CA ARG A 37 -8.57 6.00 -11.20
C ARG A 37 -7.18 5.39 -10.91
N VAL A 38 -6.74 5.41 -9.67
CA VAL A 38 -5.49 4.73 -9.26
C VAL A 38 -5.56 3.24 -9.56
N LEU A 39 -6.66 2.57 -9.19
CA LEU A 39 -6.89 1.16 -9.51
C LEU A 39 -6.89 0.92 -11.02
N ASP A 40 -7.53 1.79 -11.80
CA ASP A 40 -7.56 1.67 -13.27
C ASP A 40 -6.15 1.80 -13.88
N VAL A 41 -5.37 2.74 -13.41
CA VAL A 41 -3.98 2.93 -13.89
C VAL A 41 -3.13 1.70 -13.57
N ILE A 42 -3.17 1.24 -12.34
CA ILE A 42 -2.33 0.11 -11.87
C ILE A 42 -2.77 -1.19 -12.55
N SER A 43 -4.08 -1.47 -12.62
CA SER A 43 -4.60 -2.68 -13.29
C SER A 43 -4.26 -2.69 -14.78
N SER A 44 -4.37 -1.55 -15.45
CA SER A 44 -4.04 -1.42 -16.87
C SER A 44 -2.54 -1.65 -17.13
N GLU A 45 -1.68 -1.12 -16.29
CA GLU A 45 -0.23 -1.34 -16.37
C GLU A 45 0.12 -2.81 -16.07
N SER A 46 -0.53 -3.41 -15.07
CA SER A 46 -0.40 -4.83 -14.74
C SER A 46 -0.72 -5.73 -15.95
N MET A 47 -1.83 -5.46 -16.62
CA MET A 47 -2.23 -6.18 -17.83
C MET A 47 -1.22 -6.01 -18.98
N LYS A 48 -0.78 -4.77 -19.21
CA LYS A 48 0.19 -4.43 -20.25
C LYS A 48 1.51 -5.16 -20.05
N LEU A 49 1.99 -5.19 -18.81
CA LEU A 49 3.23 -5.85 -18.43
C LEU A 49 3.07 -7.37 -18.20
N LYS A 50 1.83 -7.85 -18.10
CA LYS A 50 1.49 -9.26 -17.75
C LYS A 50 2.13 -9.70 -16.45
N VAL A 51 2.03 -8.86 -15.42
CA VAL A 51 2.54 -9.11 -14.07
C VAL A 51 1.44 -8.89 -13.04
N PRO A 52 1.40 -9.68 -11.95
CA PRO A 52 0.45 -9.47 -10.88
C PRO A 52 0.82 -8.26 -10.02
N VAL A 53 -0.16 -7.83 -9.21
CA VAL A 53 -0.04 -6.71 -8.29
C VAL A 53 0.03 -7.24 -6.86
N LEU A 54 0.89 -6.64 -6.04
CA LEU A 54 0.95 -6.84 -4.60
C LEU A 54 0.41 -5.60 -3.89
N PHE A 55 -0.50 -5.79 -2.94
CA PHE A 55 -1.15 -4.72 -2.20
C PHE A 55 -0.96 -4.89 -0.70
N CYS A 56 -0.40 -3.87 -0.04
CA CYS A 56 0.08 -3.97 1.34
C CYS A 56 -0.90 -3.43 2.39
N GLY A 57 -2.21 -3.48 2.13
CA GLY A 57 -3.25 -3.21 3.12
C GLY A 57 -3.92 -1.85 3.01
N ASP A 58 -5.05 -1.72 3.70
CA ASP A 58 -5.93 -0.54 3.70
C ASP A 58 -6.58 -0.26 2.34
N LEU A 59 -7.26 -1.26 1.80
CA LEU A 59 -8.06 -1.11 0.58
C LEU A 59 -9.26 -0.19 0.81
N LEU A 60 -9.96 -0.36 1.93
CA LEU A 60 -11.03 0.53 2.40
C LEU A 60 -10.54 1.35 3.59
N HIS A 61 -11.33 2.35 4.00
CA HIS A 61 -10.96 3.27 5.07
C HIS A 61 -11.69 3.01 6.39
N GLU A 62 -12.96 2.61 6.33
CA GLU A 62 -13.81 2.47 7.52
C GLU A 62 -14.05 0.98 7.85
N PRO A 63 -13.59 0.51 9.03
CA PRO A 63 -13.72 -0.91 9.38
C PRO A 63 -15.09 -1.31 9.89
N LYS A 64 -15.90 -0.36 10.39
CA LYS A 64 -17.14 -0.67 11.11
C LYS A 64 -18.36 -0.76 10.21
N SER A 65 -18.40 0.03 9.15
CA SER A 65 -19.57 0.13 8.28
C SER A 65 -19.20 0.42 6.83
N LEU A 66 -20.08 0.04 5.95
CA LEU A 66 -19.99 0.33 4.52
C LEU A 66 -21.29 1.02 4.09
N SER A 67 -21.21 2.25 3.60
CA SER A 67 -22.37 2.97 3.13
C SER A 67 -22.96 2.32 1.88
N GLN A 68 -24.27 2.52 1.63
CA GLN A 68 -24.90 2.03 0.40
C GLN A 68 -24.23 2.60 -0.85
N GLU A 69 -23.94 3.90 -0.85
CA GLU A 69 -23.26 4.57 -1.95
C GLU A 69 -21.91 3.93 -2.25
N LEU A 70 -21.07 3.72 -1.23
CA LEU A 70 -19.76 3.10 -1.41
C LEU A 70 -19.90 1.64 -1.88
N SER A 71 -20.87 0.90 -1.35
CA SER A 71 -21.14 -0.48 -1.78
C SER A 71 -21.48 -0.56 -3.26
N GLU A 72 -22.32 0.35 -3.76
CA GLU A 72 -22.70 0.40 -5.18
C GLU A 72 -21.52 0.78 -6.07
N ILE A 73 -20.69 1.73 -5.63
CA ILE A 73 -19.45 2.12 -6.34
C ILE A 73 -18.50 0.93 -6.42
N ILE A 74 -18.27 0.25 -5.31
CA ILE A 74 -17.41 -0.94 -5.27
C ILE A 74 -17.95 -2.02 -6.21
N TYR A 75 -19.22 -2.32 -6.14
CA TYR A 75 -19.83 -3.32 -7.02
C TYR A 75 -19.62 -2.98 -8.50
N LYS A 76 -19.92 -1.75 -8.88
CA LYS A 76 -19.78 -1.29 -10.27
C LYS A 76 -18.31 -1.32 -10.73
N GLU A 77 -17.42 -0.74 -9.96
CA GLU A 77 -16.02 -0.58 -10.37
C GLU A 77 -15.22 -1.88 -10.24
N PHE A 78 -15.46 -2.67 -9.20
CA PHE A 78 -14.77 -3.96 -9.03
C PHE A 78 -15.27 -5.00 -10.04
N SER A 79 -16.52 -4.94 -10.45
CA SER A 79 -17.03 -5.79 -11.56
C SER A 79 -16.31 -5.49 -12.86
N LYS A 80 -16.06 -4.22 -13.17
CA LYS A 80 -15.25 -3.82 -14.34
C LYS A 80 -13.81 -4.29 -14.23
N LEU A 81 -13.21 -4.16 -13.04
CA LEU A 81 -11.83 -4.62 -12.79
C LEU A 81 -11.72 -6.14 -12.93
N ASP A 82 -12.77 -6.86 -12.53
CA ASP A 82 -12.82 -8.32 -12.60
C ASP A 82 -12.90 -8.86 -14.04
N GLU A 83 -13.34 -8.04 -14.97
CA GLU A 83 -13.35 -8.35 -16.40
C GLU A 83 -11.96 -8.26 -17.03
N LYS A 84 -11.01 -7.57 -16.38
CA LYS A 84 -9.62 -7.46 -16.82
C LYS A 84 -8.85 -8.73 -16.45
N ASP A 85 -7.86 -9.09 -17.26
CA ASP A 85 -6.96 -10.21 -16.99
C ASP A 85 -5.79 -9.78 -16.12
N TRP A 86 -6.04 -9.66 -14.83
CA TRP A 86 -5.05 -9.28 -13.83
C TRP A 86 -5.38 -9.87 -12.47
N GLU A 87 -4.37 -9.92 -11.60
CA GLU A 87 -4.51 -10.42 -10.23
C GLU A 87 -3.84 -9.47 -9.25
N MET A 88 -4.48 -9.23 -8.13
CA MET A 88 -3.94 -8.48 -7.00
C MET A 88 -3.93 -9.35 -5.75
N TYR A 89 -2.75 -9.64 -5.26
CA TYR A 89 -2.55 -10.32 -3.98
C TYR A 89 -2.48 -9.28 -2.87
N CYS A 90 -3.30 -9.42 -1.85
CA CYS A 90 -3.46 -8.40 -0.83
C CYS A 90 -3.46 -8.96 0.58
N ILE A 91 -3.13 -8.09 1.52
CA ILE A 91 -3.36 -8.26 2.95
C ILE A 91 -4.32 -7.17 3.45
N ALA A 92 -4.94 -7.42 4.60
CA ALA A 92 -5.76 -6.41 5.26
C ALA A 92 -4.90 -5.47 6.10
N GLY A 93 -5.24 -4.18 6.10
CA GLY A 93 -4.67 -3.17 6.97
C GLY A 93 -5.58 -2.88 8.18
N ASN A 94 -5.17 -1.94 9.01
CA ASN A 94 -5.92 -1.58 10.22
C ASN A 94 -7.26 -0.87 9.94
N HIS A 95 -7.37 -0.18 8.81
CA HIS A 95 -8.61 0.50 8.41
C HIS A 95 -9.66 -0.40 7.78
N THR A 96 -9.36 -1.65 7.51
CA THR A 96 -10.31 -2.60 6.92
C THR A 96 -10.68 -3.75 7.84
N MET A 97 -10.07 -3.83 9.01
CA MET A 97 -10.24 -4.94 9.96
C MET A 97 -11.03 -4.52 11.18
N LYS A 98 -11.91 -5.39 11.62
CA LYS A 98 -12.61 -5.31 12.90
C LYS A 98 -12.08 -6.42 13.82
N HIS A 99 -11.78 -6.10 15.09
CA HIS A 99 -11.24 -7.05 16.09
C HIS A 99 -9.87 -7.64 15.70
N ILE A 100 -8.88 -6.78 15.64
CA ILE A 100 -7.52 -7.07 15.15
C ILE A 100 -6.57 -7.65 16.21
N ASN A 101 -7.03 -7.88 17.44
CA ASN A 101 -6.15 -8.05 18.61
C ASN A 101 -5.76 -9.49 18.92
N ARG A 102 -6.21 -10.49 18.14
CA ARG A 102 -6.00 -11.88 18.50
C ARG A 102 -5.71 -12.74 17.28
N ILE A 103 -4.56 -13.40 17.28
CA ILE A 103 -4.16 -14.37 16.25
C ILE A 103 -5.04 -15.62 16.28
N ASP A 104 -5.52 -15.99 17.46
CA ASP A 104 -6.36 -17.18 17.68
C ASP A 104 -7.82 -17.01 17.23
N LYS A 105 -8.21 -15.81 16.81
CA LYS A 105 -9.55 -15.55 16.28
C LYS A 105 -9.48 -15.05 14.86
N PRO A 106 -10.41 -15.46 13.97
CA PRO A 106 -10.47 -14.94 12.62
C PRO A 106 -10.64 -13.43 12.66
N ALA A 107 -9.71 -12.72 12.04
CA ALA A 107 -9.82 -11.30 11.82
C ALA A 107 -10.88 -11.06 10.74
N TYR A 108 -11.95 -10.35 11.08
CA TYR A 108 -12.96 -9.95 10.10
C TYR A 108 -12.44 -8.75 9.34
N SER A 109 -12.33 -8.87 8.02
CA SER A 109 -11.95 -7.76 7.14
C SER A 109 -12.89 -7.70 5.93
N TRP A 110 -13.02 -6.51 5.34
CA TRP A 110 -13.79 -6.34 4.10
C TRP A 110 -13.18 -7.14 2.95
N GLU A 111 -11.86 -7.30 2.93
CA GLU A 111 -11.15 -8.06 1.91
C GLU A 111 -11.54 -9.54 1.90
N THR A 112 -11.91 -10.12 3.03
CA THR A 112 -12.40 -11.51 3.10
C THR A 112 -13.65 -11.69 2.24
N TRP A 113 -14.61 -10.80 2.37
CA TRP A 113 -15.81 -10.80 1.54
C TRP A 113 -15.51 -10.46 0.08
N LEU A 114 -14.77 -9.38 -0.15
CA LEU A 114 -14.45 -8.92 -1.51
C LEU A 114 -13.66 -9.97 -2.31
N SER A 115 -12.77 -10.71 -1.65
CA SER A 115 -11.99 -11.78 -2.31
C SER A 115 -12.84 -12.99 -2.73
N GLN A 116 -13.99 -13.18 -2.12
CA GLN A 116 -14.93 -14.22 -2.51
C GLN A 116 -15.82 -13.79 -3.70
N GLU A 117 -16.13 -12.50 -3.79
CA GLU A 117 -16.96 -11.93 -4.85
C GLU A 117 -16.19 -11.62 -6.14
N TYR A 118 -14.93 -11.18 -6.03
CA TYR A 118 -14.13 -10.71 -7.16
C TYR A 118 -12.88 -11.55 -7.37
N ARG A 119 -12.70 -12.09 -8.57
CA ARG A 119 -11.61 -13.01 -8.92
C ARG A 119 -10.24 -12.36 -8.93
N PHE A 120 -10.15 -11.06 -9.29
CA PHE A 120 -8.87 -10.36 -9.31
C PHE A 120 -8.25 -10.19 -7.93
N LEU A 121 -9.07 -10.18 -6.86
CA LEU A 121 -8.63 -9.95 -5.50
C LEU A 121 -8.31 -11.27 -4.80
N LYS A 122 -7.03 -11.49 -4.49
CA LYS A 122 -6.51 -12.68 -3.83
C LYS A 122 -6.02 -12.33 -2.44
N LEU A 123 -6.78 -12.68 -1.40
CA LEU A 123 -6.41 -12.40 -0.01
C LEU A 123 -5.39 -13.44 0.48
N ILE A 124 -4.26 -12.98 1.00
CA ILE A 124 -3.19 -13.84 1.53
C ILE A 124 -2.89 -13.58 3.01
N ASN A 125 -3.87 -13.14 3.79
CA ASN A 125 -3.74 -12.99 5.24
C ASN A 125 -3.34 -14.32 5.89
N PHE A 126 -2.20 -14.36 6.58
CA PHE A 126 -1.65 -15.56 7.22
C PHE A 126 -1.40 -16.73 6.26
N HIS A 127 -1.26 -16.44 5.00
CA HIS A 127 -1.00 -17.43 3.95
C HIS A 127 0.20 -17.04 3.11
N ARG A 128 0.67 -17.96 2.31
CA ARG A 128 1.65 -17.70 1.27
C ARG A 128 1.12 -18.15 -0.09
N VAL A 129 1.61 -17.53 -1.13
CA VAL A 129 1.37 -17.90 -2.51
C VAL A 129 2.71 -18.12 -3.21
N HIS A 130 2.76 -19.08 -4.10
CA HIS A 130 3.95 -19.40 -4.90
C HIS A 130 3.72 -18.96 -6.34
N ILE A 131 4.52 -18.01 -6.81
CA ILE A 131 4.44 -17.45 -8.16
C ILE A 131 5.85 -17.47 -8.78
N GLY A 132 6.06 -18.32 -9.76
CA GLY A 132 7.39 -18.50 -10.35
C GLY A 132 8.42 -18.91 -9.29
N LYS A 133 9.50 -18.14 -9.18
CA LYS A 133 10.52 -18.34 -8.14
C LYS A 133 10.20 -17.69 -6.79
N PHE A 134 9.05 -17.00 -6.68
CA PHE A 134 8.72 -16.20 -5.51
C PHE A 134 7.73 -16.91 -4.61
N TYR A 135 8.03 -16.94 -3.31
CA TYR A 135 7.07 -17.21 -2.25
C TYR A 135 6.69 -15.89 -1.61
N ILE A 136 5.43 -15.55 -1.64
CA ILE A 136 4.91 -14.29 -1.11
C ILE A 136 4.09 -14.60 0.12
N HIS A 137 4.58 -14.17 1.28
CA HIS A 137 3.95 -14.35 2.57
C HIS A 137 3.17 -13.09 2.95
N GLY A 138 1.96 -13.26 3.48
CA GLY A 138 1.11 -12.16 3.90
C GLY A 138 0.88 -12.18 5.40
N ILE A 139 1.12 -11.04 6.07
CA ILE A 139 0.72 -10.79 7.45
C ILE A 139 -0.13 -9.52 7.45
N PRO A 140 -1.44 -9.63 7.79
CA PRO A 140 -2.28 -8.45 7.93
C PRO A 140 -1.85 -7.62 9.14
N TYR A 141 -2.44 -6.44 9.30
CA TYR A 141 -2.23 -5.64 10.50
C TYR A 141 -2.58 -6.44 11.76
N ILE A 142 -1.67 -6.42 12.73
CA ILE A 142 -1.85 -7.06 14.04
C ILE A 142 -1.61 -5.99 15.11
N ASP A 143 -2.65 -5.68 15.88
CA ASP A 143 -2.59 -4.69 16.95
C ASP A 143 -1.72 -5.15 18.12
N ASN A 144 -1.68 -6.46 18.34
CA ASN A 144 -0.82 -7.08 19.34
C ASN A 144 0.51 -7.54 18.71
N ASN A 145 1.55 -6.74 18.88
CA ASN A 145 2.86 -7.02 18.31
C ASN A 145 3.52 -8.31 18.86
N ILE A 146 3.12 -8.79 20.02
CA ILE A 146 3.61 -10.07 20.55
C ILE A 146 3.23 -11.19 19.59
N GLY A 147 1.97 -11.17 19.14
CA GLY A 147 1.49 -12.12 18.17
C GLY A 147 2.19 -12.02 16.82
N LEU A 148 2.54 -10.81 16.37
CA LEU A 148 3.30 -10.60 15.14
C LEU A 148 4.66 -11.30 15.20
N SER A 149 5.40 -11.14 16.29
CA SER A 149 6.70 -11.79 16.46
C SER A 149 6.61 -13.31 16.45
N ASP A 150 5.63 -13.87 17.12
CA ASP A 150 5.41 -15.33 17.14
C ASP A 150 5.07 -15.86 15.73
N TYR A 151 4.23 -15.14 15.01
CA TYR A 151 3.89 -15.52 13.64
C TYR A 151 5.11 -15.43 12.70
N LEU A 152 5.91 -14.38 12.81
CA LEU A 152 7.15 -14.24 12.02
C LEU A 152 8.10 -15.42 12.26
N LYS A 153 8.24 -15.87 13.52
CA LYS A 153 9.08 -17.04 13.84
C LYS A 153 8.56 -18.32 13.18
N SER A 154 7.27 -18.47 13.01
CA SER A 154 6.66 -19.68 12.44
C SER A 154 6.79 -19.80 10.92
N ILE A 155 7.08 -18.72 10.21
CA ILE A 155 7.20 -18.71 8.75
C ILE A 155 8.47 -19.42 8.32
N ASP A 156 8.31 -20.43 7.46
CA ASP A 156 9.42 -21.14 6.82
C ASP A 156 9.86 -20.41 5.54
N THR A 157 11.09 -19.94 5.53
CA THR A 157 11.71 -19.28 4.36
C THR A 157 12.79 -20.15 3.69
N GLU A 158 12.93 -21.43 4.08
CA GLU A 158 13.91 -22.33 3.48
C GLU A 158 13.33 -23.10 2.27
N VAL A 159 12.01 -23.16 2.15
CA VAL A 159 11.34 -23.86 1.04
C VAL A 159 11.82 -23.31 -0.30
N GLY A 160 12.24 -24.22 -1.17
CA GLY A 160 12.65 -23.90 -2.54
C GLY A 160 14.03 -23.29 -2.69
N LYS A 161 14.73 -22.94 -1.60
CA LYS A 161 16.08 -22.36 -1.68
C LYS A 161 17.09 -23.39 -2.23
N PRO A 162 18.12 -22.91 -2.94
CA PRO A 162 18.51 -21.50 -3.14
C PRO A 162 17.82 -20.78 -4.32
N ARG A 163 16.96 -21.46 -5.08
CA ARG A 163 16.34 -20.91 -6.29
C ARG A 163 15.20 -19.94 -6.00
N SER A 164 14.49 -20.18 -4.92
CA SER A 164 13.32 -19.39 -4.53
C SER A 164 13.69 -18.14 -3.75
N LYS A 165 12.87 -17.10 -3.89
CA LYS A 165 12.93 -15.85 -3.14
C LYS A 165 11.69 -15.68 -2.28
N HIS A 166 11.86 -15.30 -1.03
CA HIS A 166 10.78 -15.13 -0.07
C HIS A 166 10.51 -13.66 0.20
N LEU A 167 9.34 -13.20 -0.18
CA LEU A 167 8.85 -11.84 0.03
C LEU A 167 7.83 -11.83 1.16
N LEU A 168 7.80 -10.75 1.93
CA LEU A 168 6.79 -10.53 2.96
C LEU A 168 5.99 -9.27 2.66
N LEU A 169 4.65 -9.40 2.64
CA LEU A 169 3.74 -8.27 2.72
C LEU A 169 3.35 -8.04 4.19
N LEU A 170 3.53 -6.83 4.67
CA LEU A 170 3.33 -6.45 6.06
C LEU A 170 2.56 -5.12 6.12
N HIS A 171 1.80 -4.90 7.19
CA HIS A 171 1.10 -3.63 7.42
C HIS A 171 1.25 -3.24 8.88
N THR A 172 2.21 -2.36 9.18
CA THR A 172 2.53 -1.94 10.55
C THR A 172 3.38 -0.68 10.56
N ASP A 173 3.46 -0.02 11.70
CA ASP A 173 4.54 0.94 11.96
C ASP A 173 5.90 0.23 11.90
N TYR A 174 6.91 0.96 11.44
CA TYR A 174 8.27 0.44 11.34
C TYR A 174 9.27 1.46 11.93
N PRO A 175 10.20 1.03 12.80
CA PRO A 175 11.16 1.94 13.42
C PRO A 175 12.00 2.69 12.38
N GLY A 176 12.09 4.01 12.53
CA GLY A 176 12.81 4.89 11.62
C GLY A 176 12.01 5.36 10.40
N ALA A 177 10.80 4.83 10.19
CA ALA A 177 9.92 5.34 9.13
C ALA A 177 9.45 6.76 9.44
N LYS A 178 9.44 7.62 8.43
CA LYS A 178 8.93 8.99 8.52
C LYS A 178 7.59 9.11 7.79
N ASP A 179 6.59 9.66 8.47
CA ASP A 179 5.31 9.93 7.82
C ASP A 179 5.34 11.26 7.06
N THR A 180 4.31 11.52 6.27
CA THR A 180 4.15 12.74 5.46
C THR A 180 4.07 14.02 6.29
N ASP A 181 3.68 13.91 7.58
CA ASP A 181 3.69 15.01 8.55
C ASP A 181 5.09 15.29 9.17
N GLY A 182 6.11 14.53 8.78
CA GLY A 182 7.48 14.63 9.29
C GLY A 182 7.72 13.87 10.59
N ARG A 183 6.71 13.26 11.17
CA ARG A 183 6.85 12.43 12.36
C ARG A 183 7.62 11.15 12.03
N GLU A 184 8.64 10.86 12.83
CA GLU A 184 9.39 9.61 12.75
C GLU A 184 8.92 8.61 13.78
N VAL A 185 8.82 7.36 13.39
CA VAL A 185 8.52 6.24 14.31
C VAL A 185 9.80 5.89 15.07
N ASP A 186 9.82 6.14 16.37
CA ASP A 186 11.02 5.88 17.22
C ASP A 186 11.22 4.39 17.44
N SER A 187 10.17 3.70 17.87
CA SER A 187 10.18 2.26 18.12
C SER A 187 8.80 1.67 17.93
N VAL A 188 8.78 0.38 17.63
CA VAL A 188 7.53 -0.40 17.60
C VAL A 188 7.65 -1.46 18.69
N GLU A 189 6.83 -1.31 19.72
CA GLU A 189 6.81 -2.24 20.85
C GLU A 189 6.57 -3.67 20.34
N ASN A 190 7.37 -4.61 20.83
CA ASN A 190 7.28 -6.04 20.52
C ASN A 190 7.51 -6.41 19.04
N LEU A 191 7.91 -5.50 18.17
CA LEU A 191 8.40 -5.85 16.84
C LEU A 191 9.92 -6.02 16.85
N ASN A 192 10.37 -7.26 16.82
CA ASN A 192 11.79 -7.56 16.64
C ASN A 192 12.11 -7.57 15.14
N ILE A 193 12.71 -6.49 14.65
CA ILE A 193 13.06 -6.34 13.23
C ILE A 193 14.07 -7.39 12.75
N ASN A 194 14.84 -8.00 13.63
CA ASN A 194 15.77 -9.07 13.28
C ASN A 194 15.04 -10.30 12.72
N LEU A 195 13.79 -10.52 13.11
CA LEU A 195 12.95 -11.61 12.56
C LEU A 195 12.64 -11.44 11.07
N LEU A 196 12.81 -10.24 10.54
CA LEU A 196 12.60 -9.93 9.11
C LEU A 196 13.81 -10.29 8.25
N ASN A 197 14.98 -10.55 8.84
CA ASN A 197 16.23 -10.81 8.10
C ASN A 197 16.19 -12.08 7.25
N LYS A 198 15.32 -13.03 7.58
CA LYS A 198 15.16 -14.27 6.81
C LYS A 198 14.46 -14.08 5.47
N PHE A 199 13.72 -13.00 5.30
CA PHE A 199 13.07 -12.66 4.03
C PHE A 199 14.07 -11.99 3.08
N ASP A 200 13.89 -12.20 1.78
CA ASP A 200 14.70 -11.55 0.76
C ASP A 200 14.25 -10.11 0.53
N LEU A 201 12.97 -9.81 0.77
CA LEU A 201 12.39 -8.48 0.64
C LEU A 201 11.16 -8.36 1.54
N VAL A 202 10.99 -7.20 2.17
CA VAL A 202 9.82 -6.85 2.99
C VAL A 202 9.16 -5.60 2.43
N LEU A 203 7.88 -5.71 2.11
CA LEU A 203 7.05 -4.66 1.56
C LEU A 203 5.99 -4.29 2.60
N CYS A 204 6.10 -3.10 3.17
CA CYS A 204 5.29 -2.66 4.30
C CYS A 204 4.34 -1.53 3.90
N GLY A 205 3.06 -1.66 4.24
CA GLY A 205 2.08 -0.58 4.20
C GLY A 205 1.92 0.10 5.56
N HIS A 206 0.98 1.00 5.69
CA HIS A 206 0.54 1.74 6.86
C HIS A 206 1.00 3.21 6.87
N ILE A 207 2.27 3.49 6.67
CA ILE A 207 2.78 4.87 6.60
C ILE A 207 2.70 5.35 5.15
N HIS A 208 2.15 6.55 4.94
CA HIS A 208 1.82 7.05 3.60
C HIS A 208 3.01 7.54 2.79
N LYS A 209 4.16 7.82 3.42
CA LYS A 209 5.36 8.29 2.71
C LYS A 209 6.16 7.13 2.14
N PRO A 210 6.31 7.04 0.80
CA PRO A 210 7.14 6.03 0.17
C PRO A 210 8.61 6.22 0.55
N GLN A 211 9.26 5.17 1.03
CA GLN A 211 10.66 5.23 1.44
C GLN A 211 11.30 3.85 1.55
N ARG A 212 12.61 3.80 1.35
CA ARG A 212 13.41 2.64 1.65
C ARG A 212 13.93 2.75 3.08
N LEU A 213 13.63 1.76 3.91
CA LEU A 213 13.98 1.76 5.34
C LEU A 213 15.29 1.03 5.62
N SER A 214 15.59 0.02 4.83
CA SER A 214 16.84 -0.74 4.90
C SER A 214 17.14 -1.37 3.54
N LYS A 215 18.19 -2.19 3.47
CA LYS A 215 18.54 -2.88 2.22
C LYS A 215 17.39 -3.74 1.69
N LYS A 216 16.56 -4.31 2.56
CA LYS A 216 15.50 -5.25 2.22
C LYS A 216 14.09 -4.76 2.54
N VAL A 217 13.91 -3.63 3.22
CA VAL A 217 12.61 -3.17 3.72
C VAL A 217 12.23 -1.86 3.05
N TYR A 218 11.03 -1.87 2.47
CA TYR A 218 10.41 -0.70 1.84
C TYR A 218 9.08 -0.38 2.49
N MET A 219 8.87 0.87 2.86
CA MET A 219 7.54 1.41 3.13
C MET A 219 6.95 1.86 1.80
N ILE A 220 5.87 1.22 1.39
CA ILE A 220 5.31 1.40 0.04
C ILE A 220 4.69 2.77 -0.13
N GLY A 221 4.03 3.28 0.91
CA GLY A 221 3.37 4.57 0.89
C GLY A 221 2.00 4.55 0.21
N ALA A 222 1.31 5.68 0.27
CA ALA A 222 0.03 5.87 -0.38
C ALA A 222 0.21 6.23 -1.87
N PRO A 223 -0.75 5.90 -2.74
CA PRO A 223 -0.60 6.16 -4.18
C PRO A 223 -1.03 7.56 -4.60
N TYR A 224 -1.75 8.31 -3.76
CA TYR A 224 -2.25 9.66 -4.04
C TYR A 224 -2.36 10.46 -2.73
N GLN A 225 -2.50 11.76 -2.83
CA GLN A 225 -2.64 12.63 -1.67
C GLN A 225 -4.01 12.47 -1.01
N GLN A 226 -4.04 12.14 0.27
CA GLN A 226 -5.26 11.84 1.04
C GLN A 226 -5.53 12.84 2.16
N ARG A 227 -4.51 13.55 2.60
CA ARG A 227 -4.57 14.52 3.67
C ARG A 227 -3.61 15.68 3.39
N ARG A 228 -3.83 16.82 4.07
CA ARG A 228 -3.05 18.03 3.83
C ARG A 228 -1.55 17.83 4.03
N THR A 229 -1.15 17.00 4.97
CA THR A 229 0.28 16.69 5.22
C THR A 229 0.96 15.98 4.04
N ASP A 230 0.19 15.42 3.11
CA ASP A 230 0.73 14.76 1.91
C ASP A 230 1.15 15.75 0.80
N LYS A 231 0.84 17.04 0.93
CA LYS A 231 0.90 18.05 -0.16
C LYS A 231 2.23 18.12 -0.92
N ASP A 232 3.35 17.91 -0.24
CA ASP A 232 4.68 18.01 -0.83
C ASP A 232 5.32 16.64 -1.10
N CYS A 233 4.57 15.56 -0.89
CA CYS A 233 5.08 14.21 -1.06
C CYS A 233 4.87 13.71 -2.48
N LYS A 234 5.87 13.07 -3.03
CA LYS A 234 5.74 12.27 -4.25
C LYS A 234 5.12 10.93 -3.87
N LEU A 235 3.95 10.65 -4.41
CA LEU A 235 3.17 9.45 -4.13
C LEU A 235 2.94 8.66 -5.41
N GLY A 236 2.76 7.35 -5.28
CA GLY A 236 2.59 6.48 -6.44
C GLY A 236 2.68 5.00 -6.07
N TYR A 237 3.30 4.23 -6.92
CA TYR A 237 3.47 2.80 -6.78
C TYR A 237 4.90 2.38 -7.13
N TRP A 238 5.21 1.10 -6.95
CA TRP A 238 6.54 0.57 -7.20
C TRP A 238 6.52 -0.54 -8.24
N LYS A 239 7.60 -0.65 -9.00
CA LYS A 239 7.90 -1.80 -9.84
C LYS A 239 8.94 -2.66 -9.14
N LEU A 240 8.63 -3.94 -8.96
CA LEU A 240 9.53 -4.93 -8.40
C LEU A 240 10.12 -5.78 -9.52
N TYR A 241 11.44 -5.77 -9.62
CA TYR A 241 12.18 -6.47 -10.66
C TYR A 241 12.64 -7.86 -10.22
N SER A 242 13.04 -8.66 -11.21
CA SER A 242 13.50 -10.04 -11.02
C SER A 242 14.73 -10.18 -10.12
N ASP A 243 15.53 -9.14 -9.99
CA ASP A 243 16.70 -9.06 -9.11
C ASP A 243 16.38 -8.50 -7.72
N LEU A 244 15.10 -8.32 -7.39
CA LEU A 244 14.58 -7.72 -6.17
C LEU A 244 14.82 -6.21 -6.03
N SER A 245 15.33 -5.55 -7.05
CA SER A 245 15.36 -4.09 -7.07
C SER A 245 13.96 -3.51 -7.20
N MET A 246 13.78 -2.33 -6.61
CA MET A 246 12.51 -1.60 -6.59
C MET A 246 12.69 -0.24 -7.29
N GLU A 247 11.73 0.12 -8.13
CA GLU A 247 11.65 1.43 -8.78
C GLU A 247 10.35 2.11 -8.41
N PHE A 248 10.45 3.31 -7.84
CA PHE A 248 9.27 4.13 -7.51
C PHE A 248 8.75 4.83 -8.77
N VAL A 249 7.44 4.77 -8.97
CA VAL A 249 6.72 5.44 -10.06
C VAL A 249 5.76 6.46 -9.46
N GLU A 250 6.07 7.73 -9.64
CA GLU A 250 5.19 8.81 -9.19
C GLU A 250 3.91 8.85 -10.04
N LEU A 251 2.75 8.89 -9.40
CA LEU A 251 1.47 9.13 -10.03
C LEU A 251 1.22 10.64 -10.10
N LYS A 252 1.15 11.18 -11.30
CA LYS A 252 0.91 12.60 -11.58
C LYS A 252 -0.48 12.82 -12.16
N GLY A 253 -0.97 14.07 -12.07
CA GLY A 253 -2.26 14.45 -12.65
C GLY A 253 -3.47 14.09 -11.78
N PHE A 254 -3.24 13.78 -10.51
CA PHE A 254 -4.30 13.59 -9.51
C PHE A 254 -4.47 14.83 -8.64
N PRO A 255 -5.63 15.02 -8.00
CA PRO A 255 -5.86 16.15 -7.10
C PRO A 255 -4.81 16.24 -6.00
N LYS A 256 -4.40 17.47 -5.68
CA LYS A 256 -3.38 17.80 -4.68
C LYS A 256 -3.94 18.76 -3.65
N PHE A 257 -3.37 18.70 -2.46
CA PHE A 257 -3.56 19.74 -1.46
C PHE A 257 -2.66 20.95 -1.78
N VAL A 258 -3.25 22.13 -1.82
CA VAL A 258 -2.57 23.39 -2.18
C VAL A 258 -2.86 24.44 -1.13
N ASP A 259 -1.82 25.03 -0.57
CA ASP A 259 -1.94 26.18 0.32
C ASP A 259 -1.89 27.47 -0.49
N VAL A 260 -2.83 28.38 -0.24
CA VAL A 260 -2.92 29.69 -0.88
C VAL A 260 -3.07 30.79 0.17
N GLU A 261 -2.76 32.01 -0.19
CA GLU A 261 -2.87 33.17 0.72
C GLU A 261 -4.22 33.89 0.60
N SER A 262 -4.90 33.76 -0.54
CA SER A 262 -6.20 34.40 -0.79
C SER A 262 -7.12 33.54 -1.66
N GLU A 263 -8.43 33.86 -1.63
CA GLU A 263 -9.44 33.19 -2.47
C GLU A 263 -9.15 33.32 -3.98
N ASP A 264 -8.52 34.43 -4.39
CA ASP A 264 -8.20 34.71 -5.80
C ASP A 264 -7.27 33.65 -6.44
N GLU A 265 -6.50 32.93 -5.60
CA GLU A 265 -5.57 31.90 -6.05
C GLU A 265 -6.23 30.53 -6.21
N ILE A 266 -7.49 30.38 -5.78
CA ILE A 266 -8.24 29.14 -5.91
C ILE A 266 -8.65 28.94 -7.37
N LYS A 267 -8.32 27.76 -7.91
CA LYS A 267 -8.67 27.37 -9.27
C LYS A 267 -9.69 26.23 -9.23
N ASP A 268 -10.54 26.14 -10.25
CA ASP A 268 -11.43 25.02 -10.47
C ASP A 268 -10.70 23.91 -11.25
N ASP A 269 -9.73 23.28 -10.59
CA ASP A 269 -8.84 22.26 -11.16
C ASP A 269 -8.91 20.90 -10.45
N GLY A 270 -9.86 20.76 -9.51
CA GLY A 270 -10.04 19.54 -8.71
C GLY A 270 -9.08 19.42 -7.52
N ASN A 271 -8.14 20.35 -7.34
CA ASN A 271 -7.26 20.36 -6.19
C ASN A 271 -7.98 20.82 -4.92
N TYR A 272 -7.40 20.52 -3.77
CA TYR A 272 -7.94 20.84 -2.44
C TYR A 272 -7.18 22.05 -1.89
N TYR A 273 -7.84 23.22 -1.86
CA TYR A 273 -7.22 24.46 -1.45
C TYR A 273 -7.45 24.77 0.03
N THR A 274 -6.40 25.24 0.68
CA THR A 274 -6.45 25.79 2.04
C THR A 274 -5.95 27.22 2.03
N ILE A 275 -6.78 28.18 2.48
CA ILE A 275 -6.37 29.55 2.63
C ILE A 275 -5.62 29.69 3.96
N LEU A 276 -4.36 30.09 3.89
CA LEU A 276 -3.53 30.28 5.06
C LEU A 276 -3.95 31.53 5.82
N PRO A 277 -3.94 31.54 7.17
CA PRO A 277 -4.21 32.73 7.94
C PRO A 277 -3.13 33.78 7.70
N LYS A 278 -3.53 35.06 7.56
CA LYS A 278 -2.60 36.18 7.46
C LYS A 278 -1.71 36.20 8.70
N LYS A 279 -0.38 36.28 8.52
CA LYS A 279 0.55 36.54 9.62
C LYS A 279 0.26 37.93 10.16
N THR A 280 -0.33 38.03 11.35
CA THR A 280 -0.39 39.26 12.11
C THR A 280 1.03 39.59 12.56
N SER A 281 1.62 40.65 12.01
CA SER A 281 2.84 41.24 12.54
C SER A 281 2.48 41.80 13.92
N ILE A 282 2.94 41.12 14.98
CA ILE A 282 2.93 41.71 16.32
C ILE A 282 3.99 42.81 16.28
N GLN A 283 3.58 44.06 16.15
CA GLN A 283 4.45 45.16 16.45
C GLN A 283 4.67 45.11 17.98
N VAL A 284 5.84 44.67 18.38
CA VAL A 284 6.30 44.86 19.75
C VAL A 284 6.69 46.34 19.86
N ASN A 285 5.86 47.14 20.56
CA ASN A 285 6.18 48.46 20.99
C ASN A 285 7.14 48.39 22.17
#